data_18462724105ac107e6abb500884d3c99
#
_entry.id   18462724105ac107e6abb500884d3c99
#
_cell.length_a   1.000
_cell.length_b   1.000
_cell.length_c   1.000
_cell.angle_alpha   90.00
_cell.angle_beta   90.00
_cell.angle_gamma   90.00
#
_symmetry.space_group_name_H-M   'P 1'
#
loop_
_entity.id
_entity.type
_entity.pdbx_description
1 polymer ?
#
loop_
_entity_poly.entity_id
_entity_poly.type
_entity_poly.pdbx_seq_one_letter_code
_entity_poly.pdbx_strand_id
1 'polypeptide(L)'
;QAKWDIRCPLHSSEIRGQTDGFHWLADRDKADQERFYEQLYVLMRAVPVIGLACVIDRPGYNHRYKERYANERWSLCKTAFSIAVERAAKYAQQVGYRLRVLPERCNKLEDSVLKTYYGELTANGMPFAVDTSEHYGPLSPEEFRKTLYEFKLKSKSSPMAQLADLYLWPICMGGYHAGNRPYEQLKSDGKLIECLIPEQAWENLGTKYSCFDLVQRNP
;
A
#
# COMPACT_ATOMS: atom_id res chain seq x y z
N GLN A 1 13.84 -1.47 22.89
CA GLN A 1 13.33 -2.64 22.13
C GLN A 1 13.04 -3.88 23.00
N ALA A 2 13.60 -3.97 24.19
CA ALA A 2 13.49 -5.17 25.05
C ALA A 2 12.23 -5.23 25.94
N LYS A 3 11.28 -4.32 25.79
CA LYS A 3 10.17 -4.21 26.74
C LYS A 3 9.01 -5.18 26.49
N TRP A 4 8.87 -5.71 25.27
CA TRP A 4 7.71 -6.49 24.85
C TRP A 4 8.04 -7.93 24.42
N ASP A 5 9.28 -8.40 24.48
CA ASP A 5 9.74 -9.75 24.04
C ASP A 5 9.03 -10.28 22.76
N ILE A 6 8.90 -9.41 21.76
CA ILE A 6 8.24 -9.75 20.49
C ILE A 6 9.20 -10.61 19.68
N ARG A 7 8.81 -11.85 19.40
CA ARG A 7 9.59 -12.87 18.66
C ARG A 7 9.03 -13.17 17.28
N CYS A 8 7.88 -12.61 16.95
CA CYS A 8 7.22 -12.76 15.64
C CYS A 8 7.33 -11.48 14.81
N PRO A 9 7.18 -11.56 13.48
CA PRO A 9 7.06 -10.37 12.65
C PRO A 9 5.88 -9.49 13.07
N LEU A 10 6.05 -8.17 12.98
CA LEU A 10 4.95 -7.24 13.18
C LEU A 10 3.95 -7.40 12.04
N HIS A 11 2.74 -7.80 12.38
CA HIS A 11 1.65 -8.00 11.43
C HIS A 11 0.42 -7.21 11.87
N SER A 12 0.01 -6.24 11.06
CA SER A 12 -1.00 -5.25 11.42
C SER A 12 -2.34 -5.87 11.82
N SER A 13 -2.80 -6.92 11.12
CA SER A 13 -4.05 -7.61 11.46
C SER A 13 -3.97 -8.38 12.77
N GLU A 14 -2.85 -9.06 13.03
CA GLU A 14 -2.62 -9.81 14.27
C GLU A 14 -2.52 -8.87 15.48
N ILE A 15 -1.80 -7.74 15.33
CA ILE A 15 -1.68 -6.71 16.37
C ILE A 15 -3.06 -6.14 16.72
N ARG A 16 -3.86 -5.76 15.71
CA ARG A 16 -5.19 -5.17 15.92
C ARG A 16 -6.21 -6.19 16.44
N GLY A 17 -6.13 -7.42 15.94
CA GLY A 17 -6.98 -8.53 16.39
C GLY A 17 -6.53 -9.16 17.71
N GLN A 18 -5.31 -8.82 18.19
CA GLN A 18 -4.70 -9.45 19.37
C GLN A 18 -4.68 -10.99 19.24
N THR A 19 -4.28 -11.47 18.06
CA THR A 19 -4.28 -12.89 17.70
C THR A 19 -2.86 -13.39 17.44
N ASP A 20 -2.71 -14.68 17.27
CA ASP A 20 -1.47 -15.36 16.90
C ASP A 20 -0.26 -14.89 17.76
N GLY A 21 0.77 -14.35 17.13
CA GLY A 21 1.96 -13.83 17.82
C GLY A 21 1.69 -12.67 18.78
N PHE A 22 0.52 -12.04 18.71
CA PHE A 22 0.11 -10.90 19.55
C PHE A 22 -1.04 -11.23 20.52
N HIS A 23 -1.40 -12.51 20.67
CA HIS A 23 -2.44 -12.93 21.62
C HIS A 23 -2.16 -12.44 23.05
N TRP A 24 -0.90 -12.42 23.47
CA TRP A 24 -0.46 -11.92 24.77
C TRP A 24 -0.90 -10.48 25.08
N LEU A 25 -1.21 -9.68 24.04
CA LEU A 25 -1.68 -8.30 24.20
C LEU A 25 -3.10 -8.26 24.76
N ALA A 26 -3.93 -9.28 24.49
CA ALA A 26 -5.27 -9.40 25.04
C ALA A 26 -5.26 -9.62 26.57
N ASP A 27 -4.20 -10.25 27.08
CA ASP A 27 -4.05 -10.53 28.52
C ASP A 27 -3.48 -9.35 29.32
N ARG A 28 -3.13 -8.25 28.64
CA ARG A 28 -2.61 -7.04 29.26
C ARG A 28 -3.73 -6.11 29.69
N ASP A 29 -3.48 -5.34 30.75
CA ASP A 29 -4.38 -4.26 31.11
C ASP A 29 -4.42 -3.15 30.03
N LYS A 30 -5.44 -2.30 30.11
CA LYS A 30 -5.65 -1.25 29.11
C LYS A 30 -4.49 -0.27 29.01
N ALA A 31 -3.84 0.04 30.12
CA ALA A 31 -2.71 0.98 30.14
C ALA A 31 -1.48 0.40 29.42
N ASP A 32 -1.22 -0.89 29.57
CA ASP A 32 -0.16 -1.59 28.86
C ASP A 32 -0.47 -1.71 27.36
N GLN A 33 -1.72 -2.01 26.99
CA GLN A 33 -2.14 -2.01 25.58
C GLN A 33 -1.95 -0.63 24.93
N GLU A 34 -2.41 0.43 25.56
CA GLU A 34 -2.24 1.80 25.09
C GLU A 34 -0.75 2.16 24.94
N ARG A 35 0.07 1.79 25.90
CA ARG A 35 1.53 2.00 25.86
C ARG A 35 2.18 1.25 24.69
N PHE A 36 1.74 0.02 24.41
CA PHE A 36 2.24 -0.74 23.26
C PHE A 36 1.92 -0.03 21.94
N TYR A 37 0.65 0.38 21.73
CA TYR A 37 0.24 1.10 20.53
C TYR A 37 0.96 2.44 20.39
N GLU A 38 1.14 3.18 21.48
CA GLU A 38 1.90 4.42 21.46
C GLU A 38 3.36 4.21 21.00
N GLN A 39 4.01 3.18 21.53
CA GLN A 39 5.38 2.84 21.09
C GLN A 39 5.44 2.39 19.64
N LEU A 40 4.42 1.68 19.15
CA LEU A 40 4.31 1.32 17.74
C LEU A 40 4.19 2.59 16.86
N TYR A 41 3.38 3.56 17.26
CA TYR A 41 3.28 4.84 16.56
C TYR A 41 4.61 5.62 16.60
N VAL A 42 5.31 5.64 17.73
CA VAL A 42 6.63 6.26 17.83
C VAL A 42 7.62 5.61 16.85
N LEU A 43 7.61 4.29 16.74
CA LEU A 43 8.41 3.56 15.75
C LEU A 43 8.03 3.98 14.33
N MET A 44 6.76 3.94 13.97
CA MET A 44 6.28 4.31 12.63
C MET A 44 6.67 5.74 12.28
N ARG A 45 6.55 6.68 13.21
CA ARG A 45 6.97 8.07 13.01
C ARG A 45 8.48 8.23 12.82
N ALA A 46 9.29 7.46 13.56
CA ALA A 46 10.75 7.60 13.55
C ALA A 46 11.41 7.03 12.27
N VAL A 47 10.80 6.04 11.61
CA VAL A 47 11.39 5.44 10.41
C VAL A 47 11.28 6.37 9.19
N PRO A 48 12.34 6.46 8.33
CA PRO A 48 12.35 7.33 7.15
C PRO A 48 11.61 6.67 5.98
N VAL A 49 10.32 6.43 6.13
CA VAL A 49 9.45 5.85 5.10
C VAL A 49 8.26 6.76 4.80
N ILE A 50 7.73 6.65 3.61
CA ILE A 50 6.54 7.35 3.13
C ILE A 50 5.53 6.32 2.66
N GLY A 51 4.30 6.46 3.11
CA GLY A 51 3.17 5.62 2.71
C GLY A 51 2.59 6.08 1.38
N LEU A 52 2.48 5.16 0.45
CA LEU A 52 1.76 5.29 -0.82
C LEU A 52 0.97 4.00 -1.05
N ALA A 53 -0.28 4.12 -1.47
CA ALA A 53 -1.11 2.94 -1.75
C ALA A 53 -2.03 3.13 -2.97
N CYS A 54 -2.44 2.01 -3.54
CA CYS A 54 -3.63 1.92 -4.35
C CYS A 54 -4.66 1.07 -3.61
N VAL A 55 -5.72 1.71 -3.14
CA VAL A 55 -6.80 1.11 -2.38
C VAL A 55 -8.00 0.95 -3.30
N ILE A 56 -8.49 -0.27 -3.47
CA ILE A 56 -9.65 -0.56 -4.32
C ILE A 56 -10.78 -1.08 -3.45
N ASP A 57 -11.92 -0.39 -3.44
CA ASP A 57 -13.13 -0.91 -2.81
C ASP A 57 -13.62 -2.13 -3.60
N ARG A 58 -13.62 -3.31 -2.96
CA ARG A 58 -13.98 -4.57 -3.63
C ARG A 58 -15.46 -4.62 -4.03
N PRO A 59 -16.41 -4.23 -3.19
CA PRO A 59 -17.81 -4.10 -3.60
C PRO A 59 -18.00 -3.18 -4.80
N GLY A 60 -17.43 -1.99 -4.78
CA GLY A 60 -17.49 -1.05 -5.88
C GLY A 60 -16.80 -1.54 -7.16
N TYR A 61 -15.66 -2.22 -7.01
CA TYR A 61 -15.00 -2.86 -8.16
C TYR A 61 -15.87 -3.95 -8.80
N ASN A 62 -16.48 -4.82 -7.99
CA ASN A 62 -17.39 -5.84 -8.48
C ASN A 62 -18.62 -5.22 -9.16
N HIS A 63 -19.21 -4.19 -8.57
CA HIS A 63 -20.34 -3.48 -9.14
C HIS A 63 -19.99 -2.89 -10.52
N ARG A 64 -18.83 -2.27 -10.65
CA ARG A 64 -18.38 -1.60 -11.89
C ARG A 64 -17.92 -2.57 -12.98
N TYR A 65 -17.28 -3.68 -12.60
CA TYR A 65 -16.54 -4.52 -13.52
C TYR A 65 -16.94 -6.00 -13.52
N LYS A 66 -17.94 -6.42 -12.73
CA LYS A 66 -18.35 -7.83 -12.61
C LYS A 66 -18.71 -8.46 -13.97
N GLU A 67 -19.45 -7.73 -14.79
CA GLU A 67 -19.85 -8.21 -16.12
C GLU A 67 -18.66 -8.30 -17.08
N ARG A 68 -17.71 -7.36 -16.98
CA ARG A 68 -16.55 -7.28 -17.86
C ARG A 68 -15.46 -8.30 -17.53
N TYR A 69 -15.27 -8.61 -16.25
CA TYR A 69 -14.19 -9.46 -15.78
C TYR A 69 -14.64 -10.73 -15.07
N ALA A 70 -15.96 -10.95 -14.97
CA ALA A 70 -16.63 -12.10 -14.40
C ALA A 70 -15.88 -12.83 -13.26
N ASN A 71 -14.90 -13.66 -13.59
CA ASN A 71 -14.13 -14.48 -12.65
C ASN A 71 -12.65 -14.10 -12.56
N GLU A 72 -12.21 -13.01 -13.19
CA GLU A 72 -10.81 -12.60 -13.20
C GLU A 72 -10.43 -11.84 -11.91
N ARG A 73 -10.37 -12.56 -10.80
CA ARG A 73 -9.88 -12.07 -9.51
C ARG A 73 -8.52 -11.34 -9.63
N TRP A 74 -7.70 -11.76 -10.56
CA TRP A 74 -6.36 -11.23 -10.83
C TRP A 74 -6.36 -9.84 -11.44
N SER A 75 -7.42 -9.44 -12.15
CA SER A 75 -7.51 -8.09 -12.73
C SER A 75 -7.50 -7.00 -11.65
N LEU A 76 -8.14 -7.23 -10.50
CA LEU A 76 -8.08 -6.30 -9.36
C LEU A 76 -6.65 -6.19 -8.81
N CYS A 77 -5.98 -7.32 -8.60
CA CYS A 77 -4.59 -7.34 -8.11
C CYS A 77 -3.63 -6.69 -9.11
N LYS A 78 -3.79 -6.97 -10.41
CA LYS A 78 -3.01 -6.34 -11.48
C LYS A 78 -3.20 -4.83 -11.49
N THR A 79 -4.44 -4.37 -11.41
CA THR A 79 -4.78 -2.95 -11.35
C THR A 79 -4.10 -2.26 -10.17
N ALA A 80 -4.28 -2.81 -8.96
CA ALA A 80 -3.71 -2.23 -7.74
C ALA A 80 -2.17 -2.20 -7.80
N PHE A 81 -1.55 -3.30 -8.21
CA PHE A 81 -0.10 -3.41 -8.34
C PHE A 81 0.46 -2.41 -9.36
N SER A 82 -0.12 -2.35 -10.55
CA SER A 82 0.34 -1.48 -11.63
C SER A 82 0.26 -0.01 -11.23
N ILE A 83 -0.85 0.43 -10.65
CA ILE A 83 -1.02 1.81 -10.19
C ILE A 83 -0.05 2.14 -9.06
N ALA A 84 0.10 1.26 -8.06
CA ALA A 84 1.01 1.53 -6.95
C ALA A 84 2.48 1.63 -7.41
N VAL A 85 2.91 0.72 -8.29
CA VAL A 85 4.28 0.74 -8.85
C VAL A 85 4.50 1.96 -9.75
N GLU A 86 3.53 2.33 -10.58
CA GLU A 86 3.63 3.50 -11.44
C GLU A 86 3.78 4.79 -10.63
N ARG A 87 2.92 5.00 -9.62
CA ARG A 87 2.97 6.19 -8.77
C ARG A 87 4.28 6.30 -8.00
N ALA A 88 4.75 5.17 -7.46
CA ALA A 88 6.06 5.11 -6.82
C ALA A 88 7.20 5.40 -7.81
N ALA A 89 7.11 4.91 -9.06
CA ALA A 89 8.08 5.18 -10.11
C ALA A 89 8.09 6.66 -10.52
N LYS A 90 6.93 7.29 -10.71
CA LYS A 90 6.80 8.73 -10.98
C LYS A 90 7.42 9.58 -9.87
N TYR A 91 7.14 9.25 -8.61
CA TYR A 91 7.76 9.94 -7.49
C TYR A 91 9.28 9.74 -7.47
N ALA A 92 9.77 8.52 -7.70
CA ALA A 92 11.21 8.25 -7.78
C ALA A 92 11.89 9.09 -8.88
N GLN A 93 11.28 9.22 -10.07
CA GLN A 93 11.76 10.09 -11.14
C GLN A 93 11.83 11.56 -10.71
N GLN A 94 10.78 12.05 -10.03
CA GLN A 94 10.72 13.44 -9.56
C GLN A 94 11.87 13.79 -8.61
N VAL A 95 12.27 12.84 -7.76
CA VAL A 95 13.36 13.03 -6.79
C VAL A 95 14.72 12.53 -7.31
N GLY A 96 14.82 12.15 -8.60
CA GLY A 96 16.06 11.74 -9.23
C GLY A 96 16.56 10.34 -8.84
N TYR A 97 15.69 9.45 -8.37
CA TYR A 97 16.05 8.11 -7.97
C TYR A 97 15.47 7.01 -8.88
N ARG A 98 16.03 5.82 -8.74
CA ARG A 98 15.50 4.60 -9.32
C ARG A 98 14.76 3.80 -8.26
N LEU A 99 13.80 2.97 -8.68
CA LEU A 99 12.92 2.23 -7.81
C LEU A 99 13.22 0.73 -7.81
N ARG A 100 13.37 0.15 -6.61
CA ARG A 100 13.31 -1.29 -6.38
C ARG A 100 11.90 -1.67 -5.95
N VAL A 101 11.37 -2.73 -6.55
CA VAL A 101 10.06 -3.28 -6.17
C VAL A 101 10.29 -4.53 -5.34
N LEU A 102 9.91 -4.48 -4.07
CA LEU A 102 10.21 -5.51 -3.08
C LEU A 102 8.92 -6.06 -2.44
N PRO A 103 8.07 -6.80 -3.20
CA PRO A 103 6.82 -7.32 -2.66
C PRO A 103 7.06 -8.35 -1.57
N GLU A 104 6.11 -8.45 -0.64
CA GLU A 104 6.08 -9.58 0.29
C GLU A 104 5.70 -10.87 -0.47
N ARG A 105 6.40 -11.95 -0.13
CA ARG A 105 6.12 -13.28 -0.65
C ARG A 105 4.80 -13.81 -0.07
N CYS A 106 3.95 -14.33 -0.92
CA CYS A 106 2.69 -14.94 -0.52
C CYS A 106 2.73 -16.47 -0.73
N ASN A 107 2.54 -16.90 -1.94
CA ASN A 107 2.67 -18.29 -2.36
C ASN A 107 3.21 -18.36 -3.79
N LYS A 108 3.63 -19.55 -4.22
CA LYS A 108 4.32 -19.73 -5.51
C LYS A 108 3.53 -19.19 -6.71
N LEU A 109 2.20 -19.33 -6.70
CA LEU A 109 1.36 -18.87 -7.81
C LEU A 109 1.28 -17.34 -7.82
N GLU A 110 0.92 -16.73 -6.70
CA GLU A 110 0.79 -15.27 -6.58
C GLU A 110 2.14 -14.56 -6.78
N ASP A 111 3.22 -15.12 -6.27
CA ASP A 111 4.58 -14.63 -6.49
C ASP A 111 4.94 -14.61 -7.99
N SER A 112 4.58 -15.66 -8.73
CA SER A 112 4.78 -15.75 -10.18
C SER A 112 3.95 -14.70 -10.93
N VAL A 113 2.70 -14.52 -10.53
CA VAL A 113 1.79 -13.52 -11.12
C VAL A 113 2.30 -12.10 -10.92
N LEU A 114 2.76 -11.74 -9.71
CA LEU A 114 3.34 -10.42 -9.46
C LEU A 114 4.60 -10.16 -10.30
N LYS A 115 5.44 -11.19 -10.48
CA LYS A 115 6.61 -11.10 -11.36
C LYS A 115 6.20 -10.85 -12.82
N THR A 116 5.14 -11.51 -13.29
CA THR A 116 4.57 -11.28 -14.62
C THR A 116 4.09 -9.84 -14.78
N TYR A 117 3.33 -9.30 -13.80
CA TYR A 117 2.87 -7.92 -13.84
C TYR A 117 4.00 -6.91 -13.92
N TYR A 118 5.06 -7.12 -13.13
CA TYR A 118 6.25 -6.29 -13.20
C TYR A 118 6.92 -6.34 -14.59
N GLY A 119 7.04 -7.54 -15.18
CA GLY A 119 7.57 -7.71 -16.54
C GLY A 119 6.73 -7.02 -17.59
N GLU A 120 5.40 -7.10 -17.49
CA GLU A 120 4.47 -6.43 -18.40
C GLU A 120 4.56 -4.91 -18.32
N LEU A 121 4.70 -4.32 -17.12
CA LEU A 121 4.92 -2.88 -16.98
C LEU A 121 6.17 -2.40 -17.72
N THR A 122 7.27 -3.14 -17.61
CA THR A 122 8.53 -2.79 -18.28
C THR A 122 8.52 -3.06 -19.79
N ALA A 123 7.71 -4.00 -20.26
CA ALA A 123 7.61 -4.36 -21.67
C ALA A 123 6.56 -3.53 -22.43
N ASN A 124 5.39 -3.33 -21.82
CA ASN A 124 4.20 -2.83 -22.48
C ASN A 124 3.65 -1.51 -21.88
N GLY A 125 4.14 -1.10 -20.70
CA GLY A 125 3.58 0.04 -19.95
C GLY A 125 2.34 -0.33 -19.15
N MET A 126 1.50 0.67 -18.85
CA MET A 126 0.29 0.47 -18.04
C MET A 126 -0.76 -0.38 -18.79
N PRO A 127 -1.47 -1.29 -18.09
CA PRO A 127 -2.43 -2.21 -18.71
C PRO A 127 -3.82 -1.59 -18.94
N PHE A 128 -3.91 -0.26 -19.04
CA PHE A 128 -5.18 0.45 -19.18
C PHE A 128 -5.35 0.99 -20.60
N ALA A 129 -6.62 1.16 -21.01
CA ALA A 129 -6.94 1.79 -22.29
C ALA A 129 -6.48 3.27 -22.28
N VAL A 130 -5.90 3.72 -23.38
CA VAL A 130 -5.31 5.06 -23.49
C VAL A 130 -6.35 6.14 -23.26
N ASP A 131 -7.54 6.01 -23.87
CA ASP A 131 -8.66 6.94 -23.76
C ASP A 131 -9.14 7.19 -22.32
N THR A 132 -8.98 6.19 -21.43
CA THR A 132 -9.39 6.27 -20.03
C THR A 132 -8.24 6.61 -19.07
N SER A 133 -6.99 6.56 -19.52
CA SER A 133 -5.81 6.70 -18.65
C SER A 133 -4.90 7.88 -19.02
N GLU A 134 -5.07 8.46 -20.19
CA GLU A 134 -4.17 9.52 -20.71
C GLU A 134 -4.07 10.72 -19.76
N HIS A 135 -5.18 11.13 -19.15
CA HIS A 135 -5.20 12.27 -18.22
C HIS A 135 -4.37 12.03 -16.93
N TYR A 136 -4.05 10.77 -16.60
CA TYR A 136 -3.13 10.44 -15.50
C TYR A 136 -1.66 10.50 -15.94
N GLY A 137 -1.34 10.76 -17.22
CA GLY A 137 0.01 10.75 -17.75
C GLY A 137 0.73 9.44 -17.49
N PRO A 138 0.27 8.29 -18.04
CA PRO A 138 0.86 7.00 -17.76
C PRO A 138 2.30 6.92 -18.22
N LEU A 139 3.16 6.25 -17.44
CA LEU A 139 4.55 6.02 -17.82
C LEU A 139 4.63 5.08 -19.03
N SER A 140 5.48 5.45 -19.98
CA SER A 140 5.84 4.60 -21.11
C SER A 140 6.69 3.39 -20.67
N PRO A 141 6.76 2.32 -21.47
CA PRO A 141 7.64 1.19 -21.21
C PRO A 141 9.11 1.59 -21.03
N GLU A 142 9.56 2.62 -21.77
CA GLU A 142 10.93 3.13 -21.66
C GLU A 142 11.18 3.80 -20.32
N GLU A 143 10.26 4.63 -19.85
CA GLU A 143 10.34 5.29 -18.54
C GLU A 143 10.33 4.27 -17.41
N PHE A 144 9.49 3.22 -17.51
CA PHE A 144 9.54 2.11 -16.54
C PHE A 144 10.91 1.44 -16.52
N ARG A 145 11.49 1.09 -17.68
CA ARG A 145 12.82 0.46 -17.76
C ARG A 145 13.93 1.35 -17.21
N LYS A 146 13.86 2.65 -17.37
CA LYS A 146 14.83 3.60 -16.79
C LYS A 146 14.70 3.69 -15.28
N THR A 147 13.48 3.61 -14.76
CA THR A 147 13.21 3.84 -13.33
C THR A 147 13.26 2.55 -12.51
N LEU A 148 12.63 1.48 -12.99
CA LEU A 148 12.59 0.19 -12.29
C LEU A 148 13.87 -0.60 -12.56
N TYR A 149 14.61 -0.98 -11.52
CA TYR A 149 15.88 -1.69 -11.72
C TYR A 149 15.96 -3.06 -11.04
N GLU A 150 15.06 -3.37 -10.11
CA GLU A 150 15.02 -4.67 -9.44
C GLU A 150 13.61 -5.03 -8.98
N PHE A 151 13.25 -6.30 -9.18
CA PHE A 151 12.10 -6.95 -8.56
C PHE A 151 12.59 -8.11 -7.70
N LYS A 152 12.32 -8.09 -6.39
CA LYS A 152 12.77 -9.15 -5.50
C LYS A 152 11.78 -9.38 -4.35
N LEU A 153 11.24 -10.59 -4.30
CA LEU A 153 10.33 -11.00 -3.23
C LEU A 153 11.02 -11.03 -1.87
N LYS A 154 10.33 -10.55 -0.85
CA LYS A 154 10.79 -10.50 0.55
C LYS A 154 9.90 -11.39 1.43
N SER A 155 10.48 -11.97 2.48
CA SER A 155 9.70 -12.69 3.50
C SER A 155 9.01 -11.71 4.44
N LYS A 156 7.98 -12.17 5.15
CA LYS A 156 7.32 -11.44 6.25
C LYS A 156 8.31 -10.95 7.33
N SER A 157 9.42 -11.64 7.54
CA SER A 157 10.47 -11.22 8.49
C SER A 157 11.28 -10.01 8.02
N SER A 158 11.12 -9.58 6.76
CA SER A 158 11.77 -8.37 6.26
C SER A 158 11.24 -7.13 7.00
N PRO A 159 12.10 -6.28 7.60
CA PRO A 159 11.65 -5.07 8.28
C PRO A 159 10.81 -4.15 7.37
N MET A 160 11.15 -4.06 6.09
CA MET A 160 10.41 -3.23 5.14
C MET A 160 9.03 -3.79 4.82
N ALA A 161 8.87 -5.13 4.75
CA ALA A 161 7.56 -5.75 4.57
C ALA A 161 6.66 -5.49 5.80
N GLN A 162 7.21 -5.62 7.00
CA GLN A 162 6.50 -5.33 8.25
C GLN A 162 6.06 -3.85 8.32
N LEU A 163 6.94 -2.93 7.95
CA LEU A 163 6.59 -1.51 7.89
C LEU A 163 5.48 -1.24 6.87
N ALA A 164 5.57 -1.81 5.67
CA ALA A 164 4.54 -1.66 4.65
C ALA A 164 3.17 -2.14 5.16
N ASP A 165 3.12 -3.28 5.84
CA ASP A 165 1.89 -3.82 6.43
C ASP A 165 1.31 -2.92 7.53
N LEU A 166 2.17 -2.35 8.40
CA LEU A 166 1.73 -1.40 9.43
C LEU A 166 1.15 -0.11 8.85
N TYR A 167 1.67 0.39 7.73
CA TYR A 167 1.18 1.60 7.07
C TYR A 167 -0.08 1.35 6.24
N LEU A 168 -0.21 0.15 5.67
CA LEU A 168 -1.30 -0.17 4.73
C LEU A 168 -2.68 0.00 5.36
N TRP A 169 -2.88 -0.52 6.57
CA TRP A 169 -4.21 -0.46 7.21
C TRP A 169 -4.69 0.96 7.49
N PRO A 170 -3.92 1.86 8.12
CA PRO A 170 -4.33 3.25 8.28
C PRO A 170 -4.68 3.93 6.95
N ILE A 171 -3.86 3.72 5.91
CA ILE A 171 -4.10 4.31 4.59
C ILE A 171 -5.42 3.77 4.01
N CYS A 172 -5.68 2.46 4.09
CA CYS A 172 -6.94 1.90 3.66
C CYS A 172 -8.13 2.52 4.42
N MET A 173 -8.04 2.61 5.74
CA MET A 173 -9.13 3.14 6.57
C MET A 173 -9.40 4.63 6.33
N GLY A 174 -8.39 5.42 5.97
CA GLY A 174 -8.58 6.81 5.56
C GLY A 174 -9.50 7.00 4.35
N GLY A 175 -9.61 5.98 3.49
CA GLY A 175 -10.58 5.98 2.39
C GLY A 175 -12.01 5.68 2.83
N TYR A 176 -12.21 4.87 3.86
CA TYR A 176 -13.53 4.45 4.34
C TYR A 176 -14.12 5.35 5.42
N HIS A 177 -13.28 5.95 6.27
CA HIS A 177 -13.73 6.69 7.45
C HIS A 177 -13.09 8.07 7.49
N ALA A 178 -13.91 9.11 7.47
CA ALA A 178 -13.43 10.46 7.73
C ALA A 178 -12.93 10.56 9.17
N GLY A 179 -11.81 11.25 9.37
CA GLY A 179 -11.22 11.42 10.71
C GLY A 179 -10.67 10.13 11.35
N ASN A 180 -10.38 9.09 10.55
CA ASN A 180 -9.73 7.88 11.08
C ASN A 180 -8.41 8.24 11.79
N ARG A 181 -8.38 8.12 13.12
CA ARG A 181 -7.26 8.58 13.95
C ARG A 181 -5.89 8.06 13.49
N PRO A 182 -5.68 6.76 13.17
CA PRO A 182 -4.39 6.28 12.67
C PRO A 182 -3.98 6.90 11.33
N TYR A 183 -4.93 7.15 10.43
CA TYR A 183 -4.65 7.82 9.16
C TYR A 183 -4.29 9.29 9.35
N GLU A 184 -5.08 10.02 10.15
CA GLU A 184 -4.81 11.43 10.45
C GLU A 184 -3.46 11.61 11.18
N GLN A 185 -3.07 10.63 11.99
CA GLN A 185 -1.74 10.62 12.62
C GLN A 185 -0.62 10.48 11.56
N LEU A 186 -0.74 9.55 10.61
CA LEU A 186 0.24 9.43 9.52
C LEU A 186 0.33 10.71 8.69
N LYS A 187 -0.80 11.35 8.44
CA LYS A 187 -0.87 12.62 7.71
C LYS A 187 -0.17 13.75 8.50
N SER A 188 -0.48 13.91 9.78
CA SER A 188 0.12 14.95 10.63
C SER A 188 1.61 14.76 10.84
N ASP A 189 2.08 13.51 10.84
CA ASP A 189 3.50 13.16 10.96
C ASP A 189 4.26 13.25 9.62
N GLY A 190 3.61 13.68 8.53
CA GLY A 190 4.22 13.80 7.20
C GLY A 190 4.60 12.46 6.57
N LYS A 191 3.86 11.39 6.90
CA LYS A 191 4.18 10.01 6.50
C LYS A 191 3.42 9.51 5.26
N LEU A 192 2.64 10.37 4.64
CA LEU A 192 1.92 10.06 3.40
C LEU A 192 2.56 10.78 2.23
N ILE A 193 2.48 10.20 1.05
CA ILE A 193 3.04 10.78 -0.18
C ILE A 193 2.46 12.18 -0.45
N GLU A 194 1.20 12.42 -0.12
CA GLU A 194 0.51 13.70 -0.26
C GLU A 194 1.21 14.84 0.52
N CYS A 195 1.97 14.51 1.55
CA CYS A 195 2.73 15.50 2.31
C CYS A 195 4.01 15.98 1.59
N LEU A 196 4.44 15.27 0.55
CA LEU A 196 5.69 15.52 -0.18
C LEU A 196 5.48 16.08 -1.59
N ILE A 197 4.26 16.10 -2.07
CA ILE A 197 3.90 16.54 -3.42
C ILE A 197 2.86 17.66 -3.36
N PRO A 198 2.84 18.57 -4.34
CA PRO A 198 1.82 19.61 -4.41
C PRO A 198 0.43 19.01 -4.66
N GLU A 199 -0.62 19.69 -4.20
CA GLU A 199 -2.00 19.21 -4.28
C GLU A 199 -2.43 18.89 -5.72
N GLN A 200 -1.97 19.68 -6.69
CA GLN A 200 -2.25 19.46 -8.12
C GLN A 200 -1.69 18.12 -8.65
N ALA A 201 -0.71 17.54 -7.95
CA ALA A 201 -0.12 16.26 -8.30
C ALA A 201 -0.78 15.05 -7.60
N TRP A 202 -1.70 15.27 -6.66
CA TRP A 202 -2.30 14.18 -5.88
C TRP A 202 -3.04 13.18 -6.76
N GLU A 203 -3.72 13.64 -7.80
CA GLU A 203 -4.45 12.76 -8.71
C GLU A 203 -3.53 11.74 -9.41
N ASN A 204 -2.31 12.15 -9.75
CA ASN A 204 -1.36 11.36 -10.54
C ASN A 204 -0.28 10.65 -9.70
N LEU A 205 0.05 11.17 -8.53
CA LEU A 205 1.16 10.70 -7.69
C LEU A 205 0.72 10.27 -6.28
N GLY A 206 -0.41 10.78 -5.80
CA GLY A 206 -0.92 10.50 -4.46
C GLY A 206 -1.45 9.08 -4.28
N THR A 207 -1.92 8.74 -3.09
CA THR A 207 -2.65 7.50 -2.82
C THR A 207 -3.90 7.41 -3.70
N LYS A 208 -4.09 6.30 -4.40
CA LYS A 208 -5.29 6.09 -5.22
C LYS A 208 -6.37 5.36 -4.43
N TYR A 209 -7.51 5.98 -4.30
CA TYR A 209 -8.74 5.32 -3.86
C TYR A 209 -9.63 5.09 -5.08
N SER A 210 -9.83 3.82 -5.44
CA SER A 210 -10.55 3.42 -6.66
C SER A 210 -11.81 2.66 -6.33
N CYS A 211 -12.86 2.88 -7.13
CA CYS A 211 -14.16 2.24 -6.99
C CYS A 211 -14.89 2.56 -5.66
N PHE A 212 -14.63 3.72 -5.08
CA PHE A 212 -15.19 4.19 -3.82
C PHE A 212 -16.55 4.92 -4.00
N ASP A 213 -17.15 4.87 -5.18
CA ASP A 213 -18.40 5.60 -5.48
C ASP A 213 -19.58 5.16 -4.61
N LEU A 214 -19.57 3.91 -4.15
CA LEU A 214 -20.60 3.34 -3.29
C LEU A 214 -20.28 3.44 -1.80
N VAL A 215 -19.07 3.90 -1.46
CA VAL A 215 -18.64 4.01 -0.06
C VAL A 215 -19.25 5.25 0.57
N GLN A 216 -20.19 5.04 1.49
CA GLN A 216 -20.67 6.10 2.37
C GLN A 216 -19.61 6.33 3.46
N ARG A 217 -18.87 7.42 3.36
CA ARG A 217 -17.92 7.81 4.41
C ARG A 217 -18.71 8.22 5.64
N ASN A 218 -18.74 7.36 6.64
CA ASN A 218 -19.30 7.73 7.93
C ASN A 218 -18.39 8.81 8.57
N PRO A 219 -19.01 9.83 9.19
CA PRO A 219 -18.28 10.90 9.88
C PRO A 219 -17.50 10.38 11.08
#